data_6bd3c9c9380919a36fa1043ff3a2797b
#
_entry.id   6bd3c9c9380919a36fa1043ff3a2797b
#
_cell.length_a   1.000
_cell.length_b   1.000
_cell.length_c   1.000
_cell.angle_alpha   90.00
_cell.angle_beta   90.00
_cell.angle_gamma   90.00
#
_symmetry.space_group_name_H-M   'P 1'
#
loop_
_entity.id
_entity.type
_entity.pdbx_description
1 polymer ?
#
loop_
_entity_poly.entity_id
_entity_poly.type
_entity_poly.pdbx_seq_one_letter_code
_entity_poly.pdbx_strand_id
1 'polypeptide(L)'
;MSLTPYSPQPAFKSTLHEKRVYEAMPGKLPDLHNRFSNHTMGLFEKHGIENVAYWTEDVGTSNRLVYMLGYPDLAARENGWSGFQSDPDWQKARAASEENGALVRVSKHSILRLTEYSPR
;
A
#
# COMPACT_ATOMS: atom_id res chain seq x y z
N MET A 1 -27.18 23.17 -24.54
CA MET A 1 -26.09 23.25 -23.52
C MET A 1 -24.98 22.31 -23.93
N SER A 2 -23.80 22.84 -24.09
CA SER A 2 -22.62 22.00 -24.38
C SER A 2 -21.99 21.51 -23.06
N LEU A 3 -21.59 20.27 -23.05
CA LEU A 3 -20.90 19.68 -21.90
C LEU A 3 -19.40 19.87 -22.08
N THR A 4 -18.74 20.34 -21.04
CA THR A 4 -17.29 20.41 -21.01
C THR A 4 -16.77 19.00 -20.76
N PRO A 5 -15.79 18.51 -21.55
CA PRO A 5 -15.16 17.25 -21.26
C PRO A 5 -14.57 17.24 -19.85
N TYR A 6 -14.66 16.12 -19.18
CA TYR A 6 -14.07 15.98 -17.86
C TYR A 6 -12.55 16.12 -17.93
N SER A 7 -11.99 16.98 -17.09
CA SER A 7 -10.55 17.18 -17.01
C SER A 7 -10.02 16.48 -15.77
N PRO A 8 -9.11 15.49 -15.90
CA PRO A 8 -8.52 14.83 -14.76
C PRO A 8 -7.82 15.82 -13.83
N GLN A 9 -7.96 15.58 -12.53
CA GLN A 9 -7.26 16.34 -11.49
C GLN A 9 -6.03 15.57 -11.04
N PRO A 10 -4.86 16.19 -10.96
CA PRO A 10 -3.67 15.50 -10.45
C PRO A 10 -3.85 15.25 -8.94
N ALA A 11 -4.21 14.02 -8.57
CA ALA A 11 -4.38 13.59 -7.19
C ALA A 11 -3.19 12.82 -6.67
N PHE A 12 -2.47 12.15 -7.57
CA PHE A 12 -1.32 11.33 -7.22
C PHE A 12 -0.05 11.93 -7.81
N LYS A 13 1.03 11.88 -7.04
CA LYS A 13 2.37 12.27 -7.53
C LYS A 13 2.93 11.22 -8.48
N SER A 14 2.55 9.97 -8.26
CA SER A 14 3.05 8.82 -9.03
C SER A 14 2.13 8.52 -10.20
N THR A 15 2.72 7.95 -11.27
CA THR A 15 1.98 7.51 -12.46
C THR A 15 1.70 6.02 -12.46
N LEU A 16 2.46 5.23 -11.71
CA LEU A 16 2.29 3.80 -11.54
C LEU A 16 1.75 3.54 -10.14
N HIS A 17 0.74 2.70 -10.04
CA HIS A 17 0.12 2.37 -8.76
C HIS A 17 0.15 0.87 -8.52
N GLU A 18 0.15 0.52 -7.24
CA GLU A 18 0.06 -0.87 -6.83
C GLU A 18 -1.04 -1.01 -5.80
N LYS A 19 -2.07 -1.77 -6.15
CA LYS A 19 -3.11 -2.18 -5.21
C LYS A 19 -2.63 -3.41 -4.47
N ARG A 20 -2.69 -3.37 -3.15
CA ARG A 20 -2.33 -4.52 -2.31
C ARG A 20 -3.48 -4.85 -1.38
N VAL A 21 -3.71 -6.13 -1.19
CA VAL A 21 -4.75 -6.65 -0.28
C VAL A 21 -4.09 -7.66 0.64
N TYR A 22 -4.15 -7.39 1.94
CA TYR A 22 -3.68 -8.30 2.97
C TYR A 22 -4.87 -8.86 3.73
N GLU A 23 -5.02 -10.18 3.70
CA GLU A 23 -5.91 -10.86 4.64
C GLU A 23 -5.11 -11.15 5.90
N ALA A 24 -5.59 -10.62 7.04
CA ALA A 24 -4.90 -10.84 8.30
C ALA A 24 -5.15 -12.25 8.84
N MET A 25 -4.22 -12.74 9.65
CA MET A 25 -4.47 -13.90 10.47
C MET A 25 -5.64 -13.60 11.43
N PRO A 26 -6.42 -14.63 11.85
CA PRO A 26 -7.55 -14.40 12.74
C PRO A 26 -7.16 -13.57 13.97
N GLY A 27 -7.89 -12.49 14.22
CA GLY A 27 -7.66 -11.59 15.35
C GLY A 27 -6.46 -10.66 15.22
N LYS A 28 -5.75 -10.66 14.10
CA LYS A 28 -4.49 -9.92 13.95
C LYS A 28 -4.61 -8.60 13.18
N LEU A 29 -5.79 -8.25 12.68
CA LEU A 29 -5.95 -7.00 11.93
C LEU A 29 -5.58 -5.76 12.77
N PRO A 30 -5.96 -5.64 14.04
CA PRO A 30 -5.51 -4.51 14.86
C PRO A 30 -3.98 -4.41 14.96
N ASP A 31 -3.29 -5.52 15.13
CA ASP A 31 -1.83 -5.54 15.19
C ASP A 31 -1.23 -5.16 13.84
N LEU A 32 -1.84 -5.59 12.74
CA LEU A 32 -1.41 -5.19 11.40
C LEU A 32 -1.56 -3.68 11.18
N HIS A 33 -2.68 -3.10 11.62
CA HIS A 33 -2.87 -1.64 11.58
C HIS A 33 -1.79 -0.91 12.37
N ASN A 34 -1.47 -1.39 13.57
CA ASN A 34 -0.43 -0.79 14.40
C ASN A 34 0.93 -0.84 13.72
N ARG A 35 1.28 -1.96 13.08
CA ARG A 35 2.54 -2.08 12.35
C ARG A 35 2.60 -1.08 11.19
N PHE A 36 1.53 -0.94 10.42
CA PHE A 36 1.49 0.02 9.32
C PHE A 36 1.61 1.46 9.80
N SER A 37 0.79 1.86 10.75
CA SER A 37 0.77 3.25 11.24
C SER A 37 2.06 3.65 11.95
N ASN A 38 2.69 2.73 12.68
CA ASN A 38 3.84 3.04 13.51
C ASN A 38 5.18 2.81 12.81
N HIS A 39 5.23 1.96 11.79
CA HIS A 39 6.50 1.56 11.17
C HIS A 39 6.46 1.56 9.64
N THR A 40 5.54 0.78 9.05
CA THR A 40 5.59 0.46 7.62
C THR A 40 5.47 1.70 6.74
N MET A 41 4.52 2.58 7.04
CA MET A 41 4.26 3.76 6.20
C MET A 41 5.46 4.71 6.17
N GLY A 42 6.09 4.97 7.31
CA GLY A 42 7.28 5.79 7.37
C GLY A 42 8.47 5.19 6.63
N LEU A 43 8.60 3.87 6.72
CA LEU A 43 9.66 3.15 6.02
C LEU A 43 9.43 3.09 4.52
N PHE A 44 8.17 3.01 4.07
CA PHE A 44 7.86 3.15 2.65
C PHE A 44 8.34 4.49 2.12
N GLU A 45 8.02 5.58 2.80
CA GLU A 45 8.46 6.93 2.39
C GLU A 45 9.98 7.03 2.34
N LYS A 46 10.66 6.47 3.32
CA LYS A 46 12.13 6.45 3.37
C LYS A 46 12.72 5.83 2.10
N HIS A 47 12.05 4.84 1.53
CA HIS A 47 12.52 4.12 0.35
C HIS A 47 11.85 4.57 -0.96
N GLY A 48 11.23 5.75 -0.95
CA GLY A 48 10.67 6.33 -2.17
C GLY A 48 9.35 5.71 -2.64
N ILE A 49 8.67 4.98 -1.76
CA ILE A 49 7.37 4.39 -2.04
C ILE A 49 6.29 5.35 -1.54
N GLU A 50 5.44 5.84 -2.44
CA GLU A 50 4.38 6.77 -2.06
C GLU A 50 3.22 6.03 -1.41
N ASN A 51 2.84 6.45 -0.20
CA ASN A 51 1.60 5.99 0.44
C ASN A 51 0.44 6.77 -0.17
N VAL A 52 -0.44 6.09 -0.92
CA VAL A 52 -1.57 6.75 -1.57
C VAL A 52 -2.79 6.73 -0.67
N ALA A 53 -3.25 5.54 -0.28
CA ALA A 53 -4.41 5.41 0.60
C ALA A 53 -4.50 4.02 1.20
N TYR A 54 -5.22 3.91 2.33
CA TYR A 54 -5.43 2.67 3.07
C TYR A 54 -6.89 2.56 3.44
N TRP A 55 -7.48 1.37 3.25
CA TRP A 55 -8.89 1.12 3.52
C TRP A 55 -9.11 -0.18 4.27
N THR A 56 -10.14 -0.21 5.10
CA THR A 56 -10.80 -1.45 5.51
C THR A 56 -12.16 -1.51 4.84
N GLU A 57 -12.68 -2.71 4.64
CA GLU A 57 -13.98 -2.87 4.00
C GLU A 57 -15.11 -2.68 5.01
N ASP A 58 -15.97 -1.72 4.73
CA ASP A 58 -17.18 -1.49 5.54
C ASP A 58 -18.28 -2.50 5.14
N VAL A 59 -18.40 -2.70 3.84
CA VAL A 59 -19.24 -3.75 3.26
C VAL A 59 -18.36 -4.57 2.34
N GLY A 60 -18.29 -5.88 2.56
CA GLY A 60 -17.44 -6.76 1.77
C GLY A 60 -16.85 -7.87 2.63
N THR A 61 -15.60 -8.23 2.35
CA THR A 61 -14.89 -9.26 3.10
C THR A 61 -14.21 -8.64 4.30
N SER A 62 -14.48 -9.19 5.48
CA SER A 62 -13.85 -8.72 6.72
C SER A 62 -12.38 -9.16 6.85
N ASN A 63 -11.70 -8.61 7.86
CA ASN A 63 -10.35 -9.00 8.25
C ASN A 63 -9.29 -8.75 7.17
N ARG A 64 -9.50 -7.73 6.33
CA ARG A 64 -8.57 -7.37 5.27
C ARG A 64 -8.15 -5.91 5.37
N LEU A 65 -6.92 -5.65 4.96
CA LEU A 65 -6.40 -4.32 4.72
C LEU A 65 -6.20 -4.16 3.21
N VAL A 66 -6.84 -3.16 2.61
CA VAL A 66 -6.68 -2.81 1.20
C VAL A 66 -5.90 -1.52 1.15
N TYR A 67 -4.82 -1.47 0.37
CA TYR A 67 -4.07 -0.23 0.28
C TYR A 67 -3.45 -0.05 -1.10
N MET A 68 -3.06 1.19 -1.37
CA MET A 68 -2.50 1.58 -2.64
C MET A 68 -1.20 2.33 -2.43
N LEU A 69 -0.19 1.92 -3.19
CA LEU A 69 1.12 2.56 -3.24
C LEU A 69 1.33 3.18 -4.61
N GLY A 70 2.25 4.13 -4.69
CA GLY A 70 2.57 4.80 -5.94
C GLY A 70 4.06 4.87 -6.19
N TYR A 71 4.42 4.85 -7.49
CA TYR A 71 5.80 4.91 -7.96
C TYR A 71 5.88 5.73 -9.24
N PRO A 72 7.03 6.39 -9.52
CA PRO A 72 7.21 7.02 -10.83
C PRO A 72 7.26 6.00 -11.98
N ASP A 73 7.88 4.82 -11.74
CA ASP A 73 8.03 3.75 -12.73
C ASP A 73 8.33 2.41 -12.06
N LEU A 74 8.45 1.35 -12.86
CA LEU A 74 8.72 0.00 -12.34
C LEU A 74 10.11 -0.11 -11.71
N ALA A 75 11.11 0.57 -12.25
CA ALA A 75 12.46 0.54 -11.68
C ALA A 75 12.47 1.12 -10.27
N ALA A 76 11.76 2.23 -10.05
CA ALA A 76 11.61 2.83 -8.73
C ALA A 76 10.88 1.89 -7.77
N ARG A 77 9.88 1.14 -8.26
CA ARG A 77 9.20 0.13 -7.45
C ARG A 77 10.17 -0.96 -6.99
N GLU A 78 10.94 -1.53 -7.91
CA GLU A 78 11.89 -2.59 -7.58
C GLU A 78 12.96 -2.10 -6.60
N ASN A 79 13.51 -0.92 -6.83
CA ASN A 79 14.51 -0.32 -5.93
C ASN A 79 13.92 -0.02 -4.55
N GLY A 80 12.71 0.53 -4.50
CA GLY A 80 12.03 0.86 -3.26
C GLY A 80 11.77 -0.37 -2.40
N TRP A 81 11.22 -1.41 -3.00
CA TRP A 81 10.93 -2.66 -2.28
C TRP A 81 12.20 -3.38 -1.85
N SER A 82 13.23 -3.42 -2.69
CA SER A 82 14.52 -4.01 -2.33
C SER A 82 15.13 -3.29 -1.13
N GLY A 83 15.13 -1.96 -1.14
CA GLY A 83 15.61 -1.16 -0.03
C GLY A 83 14.80 -1.36 1.24
N PHE A 84 13.47 -1.38 1.12
CA PHE A 84 12.57 -1.59 2.24
C PHE A 84 12.79 -2.95 2.90
N GLN A 85 12.82 -4.02 2.10
CA GLN A 85 12.95 -5.38 2.63
C GLN A 85 14.31 -5.64 3.27
N SER A 86 15.36 -4.98 2.82
CA SER A 86 16.69 -5.11 3.38
C SER A 86 16.98 -4.11 4.51
N ASP A 87 16.04 -3.21 4.81
CA ASP A 87 16.22 -2.20 5.85
C ASP A 87 16.16 -2.87 7.23
N PRO A 88 17.22 -2.73 8.06
CA PRO A 88 17.24 -3.31 9.41
C PRO A 88 16.09 -2.80 10.29
N ASP A 89 15.65 -1.55 10.11
CA ASP A 89 14.54 -0.99 10.88
C ASP A 89 13.24 -1.71 10.56
N TRP A 90 13.00 -2.05 9.28
CA TRP A 90 11.85 -2.84 8.89
C TRP A 90 11.94 -4.27 9.44
N GLN A 91 13.08 -4.91 9.29
CA GLN A 91 13.27 -6.28 9.76
C GLN A 91 13.03 -6.38 11.26
N LYS A 92 13.52 -5.40 12.04
CA LYS A 92 13.29 -5.33 13.48
C LYS A 92 11.81 -5.09 13.82
N ALA A 93 11.16 -4.16 13.14
CA ALA A 93 9.75 -3.86 13.38
C ALA A 93 8.87 -5.06 13.04
N ARG A 94 9.15 -5.73 11.93
CA ARG A 94 8.42 -6.93 11.53
C ARG A 94 8.59 -8.05 12.56
N ALA A 95 9.79 -8.34 12.96
CA ALA A 95 10.09 -9.38 13.96
C ALA A 95 9.36 -9.11 15.28
N ALA A 96 9.41 -7.86 15.76
CA ALA A 96 8.72 -7.49 17.00
C ALA A 96 7.20 -7.66 16.87
N SER A 97 6.62 -7.27 15.74
CA SER A 97 5.18 -7.39 15.50
C SER A 97 4.71 -8.84 15.37
N GLU A 98 5.62 -9.76 15.04
CA GLU A 98 5.31 -11.17 14.81
C GLU A 98 5.75 -12.09 15.97
N GLU A 99 6.07 -11.52 17.12
CA GLU A 99 6.45 -12.32 18.31
C GLU A 99 5.40 -13.38 18.67
N ASN A 100 4.12 -13.06 18.45
CA ASN A 100 3.00 -13.93 18.76
C ASN A 100 2.40 -14.56 17.49
N GLY A 101 3.19 -14.69 16.44
CA GLY A 101 2.78 -15.28 15.18
C GLY A 101 2.67 -14.28 14.04
N ALA A 102 2.54 -14.77 12.82
CA ALA A 102 2.41 -13.98 11.64
C ALA A 102 1.14 -13.12 11.69
N LEU A 103 1.19 -11.93 11.09
CA LEU A 103 0.03 -11.02 11.01
C LEU A 103 -0.77 -11.22 9.72
N VAL A 104 -0.09 -11.57 8.62
CA VAL A 104 -0.71 -11.69 7.29
C VAL A 104 -0.83 -13.15 6.92
N ARG A 105 -2.06 -13.55 6.55
CA ARG A 105 -2.35 -14.91 6.06
C ARG A 105 -2.17 -15.00 4.55
N VAL A 106 -2.73 -14.04 3.81
CA VAL A 106 -2.69 -13.99 2.35
C VAL A 106 -2.37 -12.58 1.91
N SER A 107 -1.48 -12.45 0.93
CA SER A 107 -1.11 -11.18 0.33
C SER A 107 -1.33 -11.28 -1.18
N LYS A 108 -2.06 -10.30 -1.73
CA LYS A 108 -2.30 -10.16 -3.17
C LYS A 108 -1.91 -8.76 -3.60
N HIS A 109 -1.39 -8.62 -4.83
CA HIS A 109 -1.06 -7.31 -5.36
C HIS A 109 -1.24 -7.26 -6.87
N SER A 110 -1.49 -6.06 -7.37
CA SER A 110 -1.66 -5.78 -8.80
C SER A 110 -1.05 -4.43 -9.13
N ILE A 111 -0.33 -4.38 -10.25
CA ILE A 111 0.21 -3.13 -10.77
C ILE A 111 -0.84 -2.49 -11.67
N LEU A 112 -1.15 -1.23 -11.42
CA LEU A 112 -2.21 -0.49 -12.11
C LEU A 112 -1.62 0.73 -12.81
N ARG A 113 -2.11 0.99 -14.02
CA ARG A 113 -1.82 2.22 -14.76
C ARG A 113 -3.11 2.97 -14.95
N LEU A 114 -3.10 4.28 -14.69
CA LEU A 114 -4.26 5.11 -14.93
C LEU A 114 -4.63 5.07 -16.41
N THR A 115 -5.92 5.00 -16.69
CA THR A 115 -6.43 5.17 -18.05
C THR A 115 -6.35 6.64 -18.44
N GLU A 116 -6.37 6.93 -19.74
CA GLU A 116 -6.35 8.31 -20.23
C GLU A 116 -7.57 9.12 -19.75
N TYR A 117 -8.69 8.44 -19.55
CA TYR A 117 -9.93 9.10 -19.11
C TYR A 117 -10.10 9.10 -17.59
N SER A 118 -9.12 8.61 -16.83
CA SER A 118 -9.21 8.62 -15.37
C SER A 118 -9.21 10.08 -14.88
N PRO A 119 -10.08 10.43 -13.92
CA PRO A 119 -10.11 11.80 -13.38
C PRO A 119 -8.88 12.15 -12.54
N ARG A 120 -8.03 11.20 -12.26
CA ARG A 120 -6.87 11.39 -11.39
C ARG A 120 -5.63 10.79 -11.98
#